data_282cd8af0170d229b4034df43dbdcd40
#
_entry.id   282cd8af0170d229b4034df43dbdcd40
#
_cell.length_a   1.000
_cell.length_b   1.000
_cell.length_c   1.000
_cell.angle_alpha   90.00
_cell.angle_beta   90.00
_cell.angle_gamma   90.00
#
_symmetry.space_group_name_H-M   'P 1'
#
loop_
_entity.id
_entity.type
_entity.pdbx_description
1 polymer ?
#
loop_
_entity_poly.entity_id
_entity_poly.type
_entity_poly.pdbx_seq_one_letter_code
_entity_poly.pdbx_strand_id
1 'polypeptide(L)'
;MGQHAEWMRLALGEARLALATGDVPVGAVIVDAAGIVIARGRNERELRHDPTLHAEIVAIRGAAQTLQDWHLTGCTLVVTLEPCVMCAGAILAARIPMVVFGAWDEKAGASGSVYDVLRDRRLNHRVEVFPGVEEDECGSLLRSFFDDPARRPTRGP
;
A
#
# COMPACT_ATOMS: atom_id res chain seq x y z
N MET A 1 -12.23 1.99 -15.52
CA MET A 1 -10.80 1.98 -15.68
C MET A 1 -10.20 3.27 -15.21
N GLY A 2 -10.30 4.26 -15.85
CA GLY A 2 -9.90 5.64 -15.64
C GLY A 2 -9.13 5.93 -14.36
N GLN A 3 -9.82 6.38 -13.37
CA GLN A 3 -9.21 7.05 -12.22
C GLN A 3 -8.39 6.12 -11.30
N HIS A 4 -8.85 4.90 -11.04
CA HIS A 4 -8.09 3.94 -10.21
C HIS A 4 -6.76 3.58 -10.88
N ALA A 5 -6.74 3.41 -12.18
CA ALA A 5 -5.52 3.11 -12.92
C ALA A 5 -4.54 4.30 -12.92
N GLU A 6 -5.05 5.53 -13.03
CA GLU A 6 -4.22 6.73 -12.94
C GLU A 6 -3.54 6.84 -11.56
N TRP A 7 -4.31 6.66 -10.49
CA TRP A 7 -3.78 6.66 -9.14
C TRP A 7 -2.76 5.53 -8.93
N MET A 8 -3.05 4.35 -9.48
CA MET A 8 -2.12 3.22 -9.37
C MET A 8 -0.78 3.50 -10.07
N ARG A 9 -0.78 4.23 -11.18
CA ARG A 9 0.46 4.64 -11.84
C ARG A 9 1.29 5.58 -10.97
N LEU A 10 0.65 6.44 -10.19
CA LEU A 10 1.35 7.28 -9.21
C LEU A 10 1.96 6.42 -8.10
N ALA A 11 1.20 5.44 -7.60
CA ALA A 11 1.71 4.49 -6.61
C ALA A 11 2.88 3.67 -7.15
N LEU A 12 2.83 3.24 -8.40
CA LEU A 12 3.93 2.56 -9.07
C LEU A 12 5.17 3.44 -9.19
N GLY A 13 5.00 4.74 -9.43
CA GLY A 13 6.10 5.71 -9.41
C GLY A 13 6.80 5.74 -8.05
N GLU A 14 6.05 5.75 -6.96
CA GLU A 14 6.59 5.66 -5.60
C GLU A 14 7.30 4.32 -5.37
N ALA A 15 6.71 3.22 -5.84
CA ALA A 15 7.31 1.89 -5.71
C ALA A 15 8.71 1.84 -6.36
N ARG A 16 8.87 2.42 -7.54
CA ARG A 16 10.16 2.46 -8.23
C ARG A 16 11.22 3.25 -7.46
N LEU A 17 10.82 4.30 -6.77
CA LEU A 17 11.74 5.10 -5.95
C LEU A 17 12.31 4.29 -4.77
N ALA A 18 11.59 3.30 -4.27
CA ALA A 18 12.07 2.43 -3.19
C ALA A 18 13.30 1.60 -3.60
N LEU A 19 13.49 1.35 -4.89
CA LEU A 19 14.65 0.61 -5.40
C LEU A 19 15.98 1.30 -5.09
N ALA A 20 15.99 2.61 -5.00
CA ALA A 20 17.21 3.39 -4.74
C ALA A 20 17.79 3.11 -3.34
N THR A 21 16.96 2.66 -2.39
CA THR A 21 17.37 2.35 -1.02
C THR A 21 17.43 0.84 -0.74
N GLY A 22 17.26 0.00 -1.77
CA GLY A 22 17.25 -1.45 -1.61
C GLY A 22 15.97 -2.00 -0.97
N ASP A 23 14.94 -1.17 -0.86
CA ASP A 23 13.64 -1.58 -0.33
C ASP A 23 12.80 -2.31 -1.38
N VAL A 24 11.99 -3.26 -0.92
CA VAL A 24 11.02 -3.94 -1.78
C VAL A 24 10.11 -2.90 -2.45
N PRO A 25 9.94 -2.93 -3.79
CA PRO A 25 9.25 -1.86 -4.51
C PRO A 25 7.73 -1.93 -4.34
N VAL A 26 7.26 -1.36 -3.26
CA VAL A 26 5.84 -1.13 -2.97
C VAL A 26 5.64 0.37 -2.78
N GLY A 27 4.62 0.90 -3.42
CA GLY A 27 4.25 2.31 -3.35
C GLY A 27 2.77 2.49 -3.06
N ALA A 28 2.44 3.61 -2.45
CA ALA A 28 1.07 3.96 -2.10
C ALA A 28 0.82 5.45 -2.26
N VAL A 29 -0.43 5.79 -2.56
CA VAL A 29 -0.92 7.16 -2.50
C VAL A 29 -2.22 7.19 -1.72
N ILE A 30 -2.50 8.31 -1.07
CA ILE A 30 -3.81 8.56 -0.47
C ILE A 30 -4.45 9.73 -1.19
N VAL A 31 -5.69 9.53 -1.58
CA VAL A 31 -6.48 10.47 -2.38
C VAL A 31 -7.68 10.90 -1.55
N ASP A 32 -7.98 12.18 -1.52
CA ASP A 32 -9.15 12.70 -0.80
C ASP A 32 -10.45 12.51 -1.60
N ALA A 33 -11.57 12.94 -1.03
CA ALA A 33 -12.89 12.81 -1.64
C ALA A 33 -13.03 13.59 -2.96
N ALA A 34 -12.19 14.60 -3.19
CA ALA A 34 -12.16 15.36 -4.42
C ALA A 34 -11.26 14.74 -5.51
N GLY A 35 -10.61 13.61 -5.22
CA GLY A 35 -9.69 12.96 -6.14
C GLY A 35 -8.28 13.54 -6.13
N ILE A 36 -7.94 14.33 -5.12
CA ILE A 36 -6.62 14.97 -4.99
C ILE A 36 -5.70 14.08 -4.16
N VAL A 37 -4.49 13.83 -4.67
CA VAL A 37 -3.46 13.09 -3.93
C VAL A 37 -2.94 13.98 -2.80
N ILE A 38 -3.18 13.56 -1.55
CA ILE A 38 -2.78 14.30 -0.35
C ILE A 38 -1.57 13.71 0.35
N ALA A 39 -1.20 12.47 0.03
CA ALA A 39 0.00 11.84 0.57
C ALA A 39 0.52 10.76 -0.37
N ARG A 40 1.82 10.52 -0.29
CA ARG A 40 2.52 9.46 -1.01
C ARG A 40 3.38 8.69 -0.04
N GLY A 41 3.57 7.41 -0.31
CA GLY A 41 4.42 6.56 0.50
C GLY A 41 5.08 5.48 -0.34
N ARG A 42 6.24 5.05 0.10
CA ARG A 42 6.94 3.89 -0.43
C ARG A 42 7.51 3.11 0.73
N ASN A 43 7.84 1.86 0.48
CA ASN A 43 8.50 1.04 1.49
C ASN A 43 9.83 1.69 1.88
N GLU A 44 10.01 1.95 3.17
CA GLU A 44 11.21 2.59 3.73
C GLU A 44 11.82 1.76 4.85
N ARG A 45 11.54 0.46 4.91
CA ARG A 45 12.04 -0.43 5.97
C ARG A 45 13.56 -0.45 6.06
N GLU A 46 14.23 -0.57 4.91
CA GLU A 46 15.69 -0.56 4.85
C GLU A 46 16.23 0.86 5.07
N LEU A 47 15.64 1.85 4.41
CA LEU A 47 16.07 3.25 4.52
C LEU A 47 16.07 3.76 5.95
N ARG A 48 15.04 3.43 6.73
CA ARG A 48 14.82 3.95 8.08
C ARG A 48 15.14 2.95 9.18
N HIS A 49 15.52 1.71 8.83
CA HIS A 49 15.68 0.63 9.81
C HIS A 49 14.44 0.46 10.70
N ASP A 50 13.27 0.54 10.09
CA ASP A 50 11.98 0.46 10.78
C ASP A 50 11.10 -0.62 10.12
N PRO A 51 10.80 -1.72 10.84
CA PRO A 51 10.03 -2.83 10.25
C PRO A 51 8.58 -2.48 9.96
N THR A 52 8.06 -1.37 10.49
CA THR A 52 6.66 -0.97 10.29
C THR A 52 6.45 -0.07 9.08
N LEU A 53 7.51 0.47 8.48
CA LEU A 53 7.41 1.46 7.41
C LEU A 53 7.16 0.82 6.04
N HIS A 54 6.05 0.11 5.92
CA HIS A 54 5.46 -0.23 4.65
C HIS A 54 4.92 1.04 3.96
N ALA A 55 4.76 0.99 2.65
CA ALA A 55 4.27 2.12 1.86
C ALA A 55 2.95 2.69 2.40
N GLU A 56 2.05 1.80 2.83
CA GLU A 56 0.74 2.18 3.37
C GLU A 56 0.89 2.99 4.67
N ILE A 57 1.76 2.55 5.57
CA ILE A 57 2.00 3.25 6.84
C ILE A 57 2.57 4.64 6.58
N VAL A 58 3.55 4.75 5.69
CA VAL A 58 4.15 6.04 5.31
C VAL A 58 3.08 6.98 4.75
N ALA A 59 2.25 6.48 3.83
CA ALA A 59 1.18 7.28 3.22
C ALA A 59 0.11 7.69 4.24
N ILE A 60 -0.32 6.79 5.13
CA ILE A 60 -1.30 7.08 6.18
C ILE A 60 -0.78 8.17 7.12
N ARG A 61 0.46 8.06 7.56
CA ARG A 61 1.09 9.08 8.42
C ARG A 61 1.14 10.44 7.74
N GLY A 62 1.51 10.46 6.46
CA GLY A 62 1.55 11.69 5.67
C GLY A 62 0.18 12.33 5.50
N ALA A 63 -0.85 11.55 5.22
CA ALA A 63 -2.21 12.03 5.05
C ALA A 63 -2.78 12.59 6.36
N ALA A 64 -2.58 11.89 7.47
CA ALA A 64 -3.03 12.35 8.79
C ALA A 64 -2.39 13.68 9.15
N GLN A 65 -1.12 13.85 8.83
CA GLN A 65 -0.39 15.09 9.06
C GLN A 65 -0.91 16.23 8.17
N THR A 66 -1.15 15.95 6.89
CA THR A 66 -1.71 16.94 5.95
C THR A 66 -3.09 17.41 6.38
N LEU A 67 -3.95 16.49 6.83
CA LEU A 67 -5.31 16.82 7.27
C LEU A 67 -5.39 17.30 8.72
N GLN A 68 -4.31 17.17 9.49
CA GLN A 68 -4.29 17.43 10.92
C GLN A 68 -5.41 16.67 11.66
N ASP A 69 -5.62 15.42 11.25
CA ASP A 69 -6.67 14.54 11.77
C ASP A 69 -6.24 13.09 11.57
N TRP A 70 -6.43 12.24 12.56
CA TRP A 70 -6.16 10.81 12.41
C TRP A 70 -7.27 10.07 11.65
N HIS A 71 -8.46 10.65 11.56
CA HIS A 71 -9.54 10.13 10.73
C HIS A 71 -9.29 10.47 9.26
N LEU A 72 -9.19 9.46 8.44
CA LEU A 72 -9.03 9.62 6.99
C LEU A 72 -10.35 9.26 6.28
N THR A 73 -11.46 9.64 6.87
CA THR A 73 -12.79 9.45 6.28
C THR A 73 -12.89 10.19 4.95
N GLY A 74 -13.49 9.53 3.95
CA GLY A 74 -13.57 10.08 2.61
C GLY A 74 -12.33 9.87 1.75
N CYS A 75 -11.24 9.35 2.31
CA CYS A 75 -10.01 9.07 1.57
C CYS A 75 -10.02 7.68 0.95
N THR A 76 -9.22 7.53 -0.12
CA THR A 76 -8.94 6.25 -0.76
C THR A 76 -7.44 5.98 -0.64
N LEU A 77 -7.08 4.79 -0.16
CA LEU A 77 -5.71 4.31 -0.22
C LEU A 77 -5.52 3.49 -1.49
N VAL A 78 -4.50 3.82 -2.26
CA VAL A 78 -4.11 3.08 -3.47
C VAL A 78 -2.70 2.55 -3.27
N VAL A 79 -2.51 1.25 -3.37
CA VAL A 79 -1.23 0.59 -3.08
C VAL A 79 -0.93 -0.49 -4.12
N THR A 80 0.34 -0.63 -4.48
CA THR A 80 0.76 -1.55 -5.56
C THR A 80 0.69 -3.03 -5.17
N LEU A 81 0.70 -3.34 -3.88
CA LEU A 81 0.61 -4.71 -3.35
C LEU A 81 -0.52 -4.79 -2.33
N GLU A 82 -1.21 -5.92 -2.32
CA GLU A 82 -2.25 -6.20 -1.32
C GLU A 82 -1.75 -5.94 0.11
N PRO A 83 -2.47 -5.16 0.93
CA PRO A 83 -2.06 -4.87 2.30
C PRO A 83 -1.94 -6.12 3.17
N CYS A 84 -0.89 -6.18 3.97
CA CYS A 84 -0.68 -7.21 4.99
C CYS A 84 -1.53 -6.95 6.24
N VAL A 85 -1.44 -7.83 7.25
CA VAL A 85 -2.22 -7.71 8.50
C VAL A 85 -1.94 -6.39 9.22
N MET A 86 -0.68 -5.98 9.31
CA MET A 86 -0.29 -4.72 9.95
C MET A 86 -0.93 -3.52 9.25
N CYS A 87 -0.81 -3.46 7.93
CA CYS A 87 -1.35 -2.35 7.14
C CYS A 87 -2.88 -2.36 7.08
N ALA A 88 -3.50 -3.54 6.98
CA ALA A 88 -4.95 -3.65 7.06
C ALA A 88 -5.48 -3.12 8.40
N GLY A 89 -4.80 -3.44 9.50
CA GLY A 89 -5.12 -2.89 10.81
C GLY A 89 -4.99 -1.37 10.86
N ALA A 90 -3.93 -0.82 10.26
CA ALA A 90 -3.72 0.63 10.20
C ALA A 90 -4.80 1.33 9.36
N ILE A 91 -5.20 0.73 8.23
CA ILE A 91 -6.28 1.23 7.37
C ILE A 91 -7.59 1.34 8.17
N LEU A 92 -7.92 0.29 8.91
CA LEU A 92 -9.11 0.28 9.77
C LEU A 92 -9.01 1.32 10.89
N ALA A 93 -7.85 1.41 11.54
CA ALA A 93 -7.61 2.39 12.59
C ALA A 93 -7.78 3.83 12.08
N ALA A 94 -7.33 4.09 10.87
CA ALA A 94 -7.45 5.41 10.23
C ALA A 94 -8.85 5.68 9.64
N ARG A 95 -9.77 4.71 9.64
CA ARG A 95 -11.13 4.85 9.09
C ARG A 95 -11.16 5.13 7.59
N ILE A 96 -10.21 4.61 6.85
CA ILE A 96 -10.19 4.74 5.39
C ILE A 96 -11.31 3.86 4.80
N PRO A 97 -12.25 4.43 4.03
CA PRO A 97 -13.42 3.68 3.54
C PRO A 97 -13.15 2.88 2.26
N MET A 98 -12.08 3.16 1.53
CA MET A 98 -11.80 2.53 0.25
C MET A 98 -10.32 2.20 0.07
N VAL A 99 -10.04 0.99 -0.40
CA VAL A 99 -8.70 0.55 -0.76
C VAL A 99 -8.70 -0.01 -2.18
N VAL A 100 -7.74 0.46 -2.97
CA VAL A 100 -7.44 -0.05 -4.31
C VAL A 100 -6.06 -0.66 -4.27
N PHE A 101 -5.91 -1.91 -4.67
CA PHE A 101 -4.57 -2.50 -4.75
C PHE A 101 -4.30 -3.18 -6.10
N GLY A 102 -3.00 -3.32 -6.41
CA GLY A 102 -2.54 -3.92 -7.66
C GLY A 102 -2.39 -5.43 -7.55
N ALA A 103 -1.21 -5.90 -7.18
CA ALA A 103 -0.90 -7.31 -7.11
C ALA A 103 -1.42 -7.95 -5.83
N TRP A 104 -1.85 -9.21 -5.92
CA TRP A 104 -2.16 -10.05 -4.76
C TRP A 104 -0.88 -10.48 -4.05
N ASP A 105 -0.96 -10.64 -2.74
CA ASP A 105 0.12 -11.23 -1.94
C ASP A 105 -0.36 -12.55 -1.33
N GLU A 106 -0.07 -13.63 -2.00
CA GLU A 106 -0.51 -14.98 -1.61
C GLU A 106 0.17 -15.51 -0.34
N LYS A 107 1.20 -14.82 0.15
CA LYS A 107 1.96 -15.23 1.35
C LYS A 107 1.53 -14.49 2.60
N ALA A 108 1.28 -13.18 2.49
CA ALA A 108 1.05 -12.31 3.63
C ALA A 108 -0.14 -11.35 3.48
N GLY A 109 -0.90 -11.46 2.38
CA GLY A 109 -2.02 -10.56 2.11
C GLY A 109 -3.17 -10.73 3.10
N ALA A 110 -3.72 -9.62 3.53
CA ALA A 110 -4.80 -9.60 4.51
C ALA A 110 -6.05 -8.86 4.02
N SER A 111 -6.16 -8.71 2.71
CA SER A 111 -7.25 -7.98 2.05
C SER A 111 -7.97 -8.85 1.02
N GLY A 112 -8.00 -10.16 1.24
CA GLY A 112 -8.76 -11.12 0.46
C GLY A 112 -8.02 -12.40 0.05
N SER A 113 -6.68 -12.44 0.10
CA SER A 113 -5.91 -13.64 -0.29
C SER A 113 -5.74 -14.64 0.86
N VAL A 114 -4.88 -14.37 1.83
CA VAL A 114 -4.66 -15.26 2.99
C VAL A 114 -5.67 -14.96 4.08
N TYR A 115 -5.83 -13.69 4.41
CA TYR A 115 -6.81 -13.18 5.36
C TYR A 115 -7.68 -12.13 4.69
N ASP A 116 -8.82 -11.81 5.31
CA ASP A 116 -9.67 -10.71 4.85
C ASP A 116 -10.03 -9.81 6.04
N VAL A 117 -9.05 -9.07 6.52
CA VAL A 117 -9.19 -8.18 7.69
C VAL A 117 -10.02 -6.95 7.34
N LEU A 118 -9.86 -6.41 6.12
CA LEU A 118 -10.56 -5.18 5.71
C LEU A 118 -12.07 -5.35 5.65
N ARG A 119 -12.57 -6.56 5.41
CA ARG A 119 -14.00 -6.84 5.29
C ARG A 119 -14.53 -7.73 6.42
N ASP A 120 -13.78 -7.85 7.50
CA ASP A 120 -14.20 -8.66 8.64
C ASP A 120 -15.40 -7.99 9.35
N ARG A 121 -16.53 -8.72 9.38
CA ARG A 121 -17.78 -8.23 9.93
C ARG A 121 -17.75 -7.95 11.43
N ARG A 122 -16.79 -8.51 12.13
CA ARG A 122 -16.62 -8.35 13.58
C ARG A 122 -15.99 -7.02 13.95
N LEU A 123 -15.38 -6.34 12.97
CA LEU A 123 -14.73 -5.06 13.20
C LEU A 123 -15.70 -3.90 12.98
N ASN A 124 -15.41 -2.77 13.63
CA ASN A 124 -16.29 -1.60 13.66
C ASN A 124 -16.36 -0.84 12.33
N HIS A 125 -15.40 -1.05 11.46
CA HIS A 125 -15.27 -0.33 10.20
C HIS A 125 -15.11 -1.33 9.06
N ARG A 126 -15.77 -1.06 7.95
CA ARG A 126 -15.66 -1.86 6.73
C ARG A 126 -15.05 -1.04 5.62
N VAL A 127 -14.26 -1.70 4.80
CA VAL A 127 -13.55 -1.09 3.69
C VAL A 127 -14.06 -1.68 2.38
N GLU A 128 -14.36 -0.83 1.42
CA GLU A 128 -14.62 -1.25 0.05
C GLU A 128 -13.27 -1.52 -0.63
N VAL A 129 -13.13 -2.70 -1.24
CA VAL A 129 -11.84 -3.17 -1.78
C VAL A 129 -11.94 -3.40 -3.28
N PHE A 130 -11.03 -2.80 -4.03
CA PHE A 130 -10.89 -2.96 -5.48
C PHE A 130 -9.53 -3.58 -5.80
N PRO A 131 -9.47 -4.91 -6.00
CA PRO A 131 -8.21 -5.60 -6.28
C PRO A 131 -7.85 -5.60 -7.76
N GLY A 132 -6.60 -5.89 -8.08
CA GLY A 132 -6.16 -6.22 -9.43
C GLY A 132 -6.02 -5.03 -10.38
N VAL A 133 -5.91 -3.81 -9.86
CA VAL A 133 -5.73 -2.62 -10.70
C VAL A 133 -4.26 -2.51 -11.11
N GLU A 134 -3.99 -2.56 -12.42
CA GLU A 134 -2.62 -2.64 -12.98
C GLU A 134 -1.83 -3.82 -12.38
N GLU A 135 -2.50 -4.93 -12.18
CA GLU A 135 -1.97 -6.11 -11.49
C GLU A 135 -0.68 -6.63 -12.12
N ASP A 136 -0.63 -6.72 -13.45
CA ASP A 136 0.52 -7.26 -14.16
C ASP A 136 1.77 -6.40 -13.97
N GLU A 137 1.64 -5.10 -14.05
CA GLU A 137 2.75 -4.17 -13.87
C GLU A 137 3.24 -4.16 -12.41
N CYS A 138 2.32 -4.15 -11.47
CA CYS A 138 2.65 -4.23 -10.04
C CYS A 138 3.37 -5.54 -9.70
N GLY A 139 2.86 -6.65 -10.19
CA GLY A 139 3.47 -7.98 -9.98
C GLY A 139 4.82 -8.11 -10.66
N SER A 140 4.96 -7.60 -11.88
CA SER A 140 6.20 -7.63 -12.65
C SER A 140 7.33 -6.88 -11.94
N LEU A 141 7.03 -5.70 -11.38
CA LEU A 141 8.00 -4.91 -10.63
C LEU A 141 8.53 -5.67 -9.40
N LEU A 142 7.64 -6.35 -8.67
CA LEU A 142 8.02 -7.18 -7.53
C LEU A 142 8.86 -8.38 -7.94
N ARG A 143 8.45 -9.11 -8.98
CA ARG A 143 9.22 -10.26 -9.49
C ARG A 143 10.62 -9.86 -9.94
N SER A 144 10.75 -8.73 -10.62
CA SER A 144 12.05 -8.22 -11.05
C SER A 144 12.98 -7.95 -9.88
N PHE A 145 12.45 -7.43 -8.78
CA PHE A 145 13.21 -7.19 -7.55
C PHE A 145 13.69 -8.50 -6.92
N PHE A 146 12.78 -9.46 -6.73
CA PHE A 146 13.10 -10.72 -6.06
C PHE A 146 13.95 -11.65 -6.92
N ASP A 147 13.89 -11.54 -8.23
CA ASP A 147 14.69 -12.36 -9.16
C ASP A 147 16.10 -11.78 -9.36
N ASP A 148 16.35 -10.54 -8.97
CA ASP A 148 17.67 -9.91 -9.07
C ASP A 148 18.52 -10.24 -7.83
N PRO A 149 19.59 -11.05 -7.96
CA PRO A 149 20.44 -11.42 -6.82
C PRO A 149 21.11 -10.21 -6.15
N ALA A 150 21.38 -9.14 -6.89
CA ALA A 150 22.02 -7.93 -6.37
C ALA A 150 21.07 -7.10 -5.48
N ARG A 151 19.77 -7.34 -5.58
CA ARG A 151 18.75 -6.58 -4.85
C ARG A 151 18.09 -7.36 -3.71
N ARG A 152 18.41 -8.66 -3.59
CA ARG A 152 17.86 -9.46 -2.49
C ARG A 152 18.42 -8.98 -1.16
N PRO A 153 17.57 -8.88 -0.12
CA PRO A 153 18.07 -8.66 1.23
C PRO A 153 19.07 -9.78 1.58
N THR A 154 20.23 -9.39 2.05
CA THR A 154 21.31 -10.33 2.41
C THR A 154 21.04 -11.05 3.74
N ARG A 155 19.94 -10.76 4.38
CA ARG A 155 19.56 -11.38 5.65
C ARG A 155 18.51 -12.45 5.41
N GLY A 156 18.84 -13.66 5.84
CA GLY A 156 17.90 -14.77 5.85
C GLY A 156 16.67 -14.50 6.73
N PRO A 157 15.74 -15.46 6.78
CA PRO A 157 14.48 -15.31 7.50
C PRO A 157 14.66 -15.00 8.97
#